data_d5f4c8801e67747b942586ec7c5fbeac
#
_entry.id   d5f4c8801e67747b942586ec7c5fbeac
#
_cell.length_a   1.000
_cell.length_b   1.000
_cell.length_c   1.000
_cell.angle_alpha   90.00
_cell.angle_beta   90.00
_cell.angle_gamma   90.00
#
_symmetry.space_group_name_H-M   'P 1'
#
loop_
_entity.id
_entity.type
_entity.pdbx_description
1 polymer ?
#
loop_
_entity_poly.entity_id
_entity_poly.type
_entity_poly.pdbx_seq_one_letter_code
_entity_poly.pdbx_strand_id
1 'polypeptide(L)'
;MKPLSDEKELLKGLANNDRKAVETLYQENFNTIQSLIINNNGSSDDAKDIFQEAIIVLYEKVRAGGFELQCQIKTFLYSVSRRLWLKRLQQQNRYASPGDSMESVVPVEEDLE
;
A
#
# COMPACT_ATOMS: atom_id res chain seq x y z
N MET A 1 17.67 -14.42 -4.84
CA MET A 1 17.60 -14.97 -4.69
C MET A 1 16.62 -15.30 -4.08
N LYS A 2 16.21 -15.41 -3.74
CA LYS A 2 15.35 -15.69 -3.07
C LYS A 2 14.28 -14.78 -3.01
N PRO A 3 14.09 -13.75 -3.70
CA PRO A 3 12.97 -12.85 -3.56
C PRO A 3 11.64 -13.52 -3.79
N LEU A 4 11.59 -14.42 -4.74
CA LEU A 4 10.32 -15.04 -5.01
C LEU A 4 9.86 -15.96 -3.92
N SER A 5 10.74 -16.75 -3.42
CA SER A 5 10.35 -17.64 -2.37
C SER A 5 10.05 -16.84 -1.13
N ASP A 6 10.75 -15.75 -0.94
CA ASP A 6 10.51 -14.93 0.21
C ASP A 6 9.13 -14.30 0.17
N GLU A 7 8.67 -13.94 -1.01
CA GLU A 7 7.37 -13.33 -1.11
C GLU A 7 6.27 -14.28 -0.70
N LYS A 8 6.35 -15.49 -1.12
CA LYS A 8 5.34 -16.47 -0.74
C LYS A 8 5.35 -16.69 0.75
N GLU A 9 6.53 -16.74 1.33
CA GLU A 9 6.63 -16.91 2.75
C GLU A 9 6.12 -15.72 3.51
N LEU A 10 6.38 -14.52 2.99
CA LEU A 10 5.88 -13.33 3.63
C LEU A 10 4.36 -13.30 3.62
N LEU A 11 3.77 -13.67 2.51
CA LEU A 11 2.32 -13.70 2.44
C LEU A 11 1.74 -14.73 3.40
N LYS A 12 2.38 -15.87 3.47
CA LYS A 12 1.94 -16.90 4.39
C LYS A 12 2.06 -16.44 5.83
N GLY A 13 3.19 -15.83 6.15
CA GLY A 13 3.38 -15.30 7.48
C GLY A 13 2.37 -14.23 7.82
N LEU A 14 2.10 -13.36 6.87
CA LEU A 14 1.14 -12.31 7.09
C LEU A 14 -0.24 -12.90 7.40
N ALA A 15 -0.63 -13.92 6.64
CA ALA A 15 -1.93 -14.56 6.86
C ALA A 15 -2.02 -15.19 8.25
N ASN A 16 -0.88 -15.60 8.78
CA ASN A 16 -0.83 -16.23 10.09
C ASN A 16 -0.52 -15.26 11.23
N ASN A 17 -0.55 -13.97 10.94
CA ASN A 17 -0.25 -12.95 11.94
C ASN A 17 1.18 -13.04 12.46
N ASP A 18 2.10 -13.43 11.62
CA ASP A 18 3.48 -13.56 12.02
C ASP A 18 4.10 -12.17 12.08
N ARG A 19 4.52 -11.77 13.26
CA ARG A 19 5.10 -10.47 13.44
C ARG A 19 6.35 -10.26 12.60
N LYS A 20 7.14 -11.30 12.43
CA LYS A 20 8.34 -11.17 11.64
C LYS A 20 8.04 -10.83 10.20
N ALA A 21 6.98 -11.39 9.65
CA ALA A 21 6.60 -11.09 8.28
C ALA A 21 6.26 -9.62 8.16
N VAL A 22 5.52 -9.09 9.12
CA VAL A 22 5.14 -7.69 9.09
C VAL A 22 6.37 -6.80 9.20
N GLU A 23 7.28 -7.16 10.07
CA GLU A 23 8.50 -6.38 10.24
C GLU A 23 9.32 -6.36 8.96
N THR A 24 9.41 -7.48 8.30
CA THR A 24 10.15 -7.56 7.06
C THR A 24 9.53 -6.67 5.99
N LEU A 25 8.21 -6.72 5.89
CA LEU A 25 7.53 -5.88 4.93
C LEU A 25 7.78 -4.41 5.21
N TYR A 26 7.80 -4.05 6.48
CA TYR A 26 8.08 -2.69 6.87
C TYR A 26 9.50 -2.29 6.48
N GLN A 27 10.45 -3.11 6.85
CA GLN A 27 11.84 -2.78 6.59
C GLN A 27 12.14 -2.65 5.10
N GLU A 28 11.51 -3.47 4.31
CA GLU A 28 11.84 -3.48 2.89
C GLU A 28 11.07 -2.45 2.10
N ASN A 29 9.95 -1.99 2.60
CA ASN A 29 9.08 -1.16 1.79
C ASN A 29 8.78 0.22 2.34
N PHE A 30 8.98 0.42 3.62
CA PHE A 30 8.55 1.67 4.22
C PHE A 30 9.22 2.90 3.63
N ASN A 31 10.51 2.81 3.35
CA ASN A 31 11.22 3.98 2.84
C ASN A 31 10.64 4.46 1.51
N THR A 32 10.31 3.51 0.66
CA THR A 32 9.73 3.87 -0.63
C THR A 32 8.38 4.54 -0.46
N ILE A 33 7.57 3.99 0.44
CA ILE A 33 6.25 4.56 0.68
C ILE A 33 6.38 5.93 1.35
N GLN A 34 7.33 6.05 2.26
CA GLN A 34 7.54 7.33 2.91
C GLN A 34 7.91 8.40 1.90
N SER A 35 8.78 8.07 0.95
CA SER A 35 9.14 9.03 -0.09
C SER A 35 7.94 9.42 -0.92
N LEU A 36 7.12 8.45 -1.25
CA LEU A 36 5.91 8.73 -2.00
C LEU A 36 5.03 9.72 -1.26
N ILE A 37 4.80 9.47 0.01
CA ILE A 37 3.90 10.31 0.79
C ILE A 37 4.47 11.72 0.96
N ILE A 38 5.74 11.80 1.31
CA ILE A 38 6.37 13.10 1.53
C ILE A 38 6.43 13.90 0.24
N ASN A 39 6.71 13.25 -0.87
CA ASN A 39 6.75 13.95 -2.14
C ASN A 39 5.37 14.42 -2.59
N ASN A 40 4.34 13.94 -1.93
CA ASN A 40 2.99 14.34 -2.26
C ASN A 40 2.32 15.04 -1.08
N ASN A 41 3.11 15.85 -0.40
CA ASN A 41 2.60 16.75 0.63
C ASN A 41 2.20 16.10 1.94
N GLY A 42 2.69 14.90 2.20
CA GLY A 42 2.40 14.26 3.46
C GLY A 42 3.59 14.33 4.39
N SER A 43 3.40 13.80 5.57
CA SER A 43 4.45 13.78 6.58
C SER A 43 4.88 12.35 6.84
N SER A 44 5.91 12.22 7.67
CA SER A 44 6.38 10.91 8.08
C SER A 44 5.29 10.16 8.84
N ASP A 45 4.52 10.87 9.64
CA ASP A 45 3.42 10.25 10.37
C ASP A 45 2.34 9.78 9.41
N ASP A 46 2.07 10.57 8.40
CA ASP A 46 1.11 10.15 7.37
C ASP A 46 1.58 8.88 6.70
N ALA A 47 2.88 8.80 6.43
CA ALA A 47 3.42 7.62 5.77
C ALA A 47 3.22 6.37 6.62
N LYS A 48 3.42 6.49 7.93
CA LYS A 48 3.22 5.35 8.81
C LYS A 48 1.78 4.89 8.78
N ASP A 49 0.89 5.86 8.82
CA ASP A 49 -0.53 5.57 8.83
C ASP A 49 -0.96 4.87 7.55
N ILE A 50 -0.56 5.43 6.43
CA ILE A 50 -0.92 4.88 5.14
C ILE A 50 -0.31 3.50 4.95
N PHE A 51 0.94 3.32 5.38
CA PHE A 51 1.58 2.02 5.21
C PHE A 51 0.87 0.96 6.03
N GLN A 52 0.45 1.30 7.25
CA GLN A 52 -0.29 0.35 8.05
C GLN A 52 -1.59 -0.04 7.38
N GLU A 53 -2.27 0.91 6.80
CA GLU A 53 -3.50 0.60 6.10
C GLU A 53 -3.24 -0.30 4.90
N ALA A 54 -2.15 -0.06 4.19
CA ALA A 54 -1.83 -0.88 3.05
C ALA A 54 -1.54 -2.32 3.46
N ILE A 55 -0.85 -2.48 4.59
CA ILE A 55 -0.57 -3.81 5.11
C ILE A 55 -1.88 -4.51 5.48
N ILE A 56 -2.81 -3.78 6.07
CA ILE A 56 -4.09 -4.36 6.43
C ILE A 56 -4.86 -4.81 5.18
N VAL A 57 -4.81 -4.01 4.14
CA VAL A 57 -5.46 -4.38 2.90
C VAL A 57 -4.87 -5.68 2.37
N LEU A 58 -3.56 -5.79 2.37
CA LEU A 58 -2.91 -7.00 1.90
C LEU A 58 -3.29 -8.19 2.78
N TYR A 59 -3.28 -7.97 4.10
CA TYR A 59 -3.62 -9.00 5.05
C TYR A 59 -5.03 -9.55 4.79
N GLU A 60 -5.97 -8.65 4.60
CA GLU A 60 -7.33 -9.08 4.40
C GLU A 60 -7.51 -9.86 3.11
N LYS A 61 -6.79 -9.45 2.07
CA LYS A 61 -6.89 -10.17 0.83
C LYS A 61 -6.30 -11.57 0.93
N VAL A 62 -5.19 -11.68 1.63
CA VAL A 62 -4.57 -12.98 1.79
C VAL A 62 -5.44 -13.89 2.65
N ARG A 63 -6.01 -13.32 3.71
CA ARG A 63 -6.85 -14.12 4.60
C ARG A 63 -8.14 -14.59 3.95
N ALA A 64 -8.63 -13.81 3.01
CA ALA A 64 -9.88 -14.20 2.36
C ALA A 64 -9.71 -15.46 1.52
N GLY A 65 -8.49 -15.78 1.16
CA GLY A 65 -8.25 -16.97 0.37
C GLY A 65 -8.44 -16.72 -1.12
N GLY A 66 -7.83 -17.54 -1.92
CA GLY A 66 -7.97 -17.41 -3.35
C GLY A 66 -7.28 -16.21 -3.95
N PHE A 67 -6.54 -15.48 -3.15
CA PHE A 67 -5.87 -14.29 -3.64
C PHE A 67 -4.53 -14.66 -4.24
N GLU A 68 -4.27 -14.13 -5.39
CA GLU A 68 -2.99 -14.32 -6.05
C GLU A 68 -2.44 -13.00 -6.45
N LEU A 69 -1.20 -12.73 -6.06
CA LEU A 69 -0.56 -11.49 -6.44
C LEU A 69 -0.13 -11.57 -7.89
N GLN A 70 -0.56 -10.59 -8.65
CA GLN A 70 -0.14 -10.51 -10.04
C GLN A 70 1.13 -9.70 -10.18
N CYS A 71 1.66 -9.21 -9.10
CA CYS A 71 2.86 -8.39 -9.11
C CYS A 71 3.62 -8.66 -7.83
N GLN A 72 4.76 -8.01 -7.68
CA GLN A 72 5.52 -8.16 -6.46
C GLN A 72 4.81 -7.47 -5.31
N ILE A 73 5.11 -7.93 -4.10
CA ILE A 73 4.52 -7.32 -2.92
C ILE A 73 4.80 -5.82 -2.86
N LYS A 74 6.02 -5.43 -3.18
CA LYS A 74 6.36 -4.01 -3.11
C LYS A 74 5.53 -3.19 -4.07
N THR A 75 5.25 -3.73 -5.24
CA THR A 75 4.42 -3.04 -6.20
C THR A 75 3.00 -2.92 -5.70
N PHE A 76 2.50 -3.99 -5.10
CA PHE A 76 1.16 -3.96 -4.55
C PHE A 76 1.04 -2.93 -3.44
N LEU A 77 2.00 -2.94 -2.51
CA LEU A 77 1.95 -1.99 -1.41
C LEU A 77 2.09 -0.56 -1.90
N TYR A 78 2.93 -0.34 -2.88
CA TYR A 78 3.09 0.99 -3.44
C TYR A 78 1.78 1.48 -4.07
N SER A 79 1.16 0.64 -4.86
CA SER A 79 -0.08 1.01 -5.52
C SER A 79 -1.20 1.31 -4.54
N VAL A 80 -1.34 0.44 -3.54
CA VAL A 80 -2.38 0.64 -2.56
C VAL A 80 -2.12 1.89 -1.74
N SER A 81 -0.86 2.09 -1.34
CA SER A 81 -0.51 3.26 -0.54
C SER A 81 -0.77 4.55 -1.33
N ARG A 82 -0.43 4.54 -2.60
CA ARG A 82 -0.64 5.71 -3.44
C ARG A 82 -2.11 6.03 -3.54
N ARG A 83 -2.92 5.02 -3.77
CA ARG A 83 -4.35 5.22 -3.88
C ARG A 83 -4.96 5.73 -2.57
N LEU A 84 -4.53 5.14 -1.47
CA LEU A 84 -5.04 5.57 -0.17
C LEU A 84 -4.65 7.01 0.12
N TRP A 85 -3.41 7.37 -0.21
CA TRP A 85 -2.96 8.72 0.05
C TRP A 85 -3.67 9.74 -0.82
N LEU A 86 -3.84 9.45 -2.10
CA LEU A 86 -4.54 10.36 -2.97
C LEU A 86 -5.99 10.55 -2.53
N LYS A 87 -6.60 9.49 -2.07
CA LYS A 87 -7.95 9.59 -1.59
C LYS A 87 -8.02 10.47 -0.34
N ARG A 88 -7.05 10.33 0.55
CA ARG A 88 -7.01 11.13 1.75
C ARG A 88 -6.79 12.61 1.41
N LEU A 89 -5.90 12.89 0.47
CA LEU A 89 -5.67 14.25 0.03
C LEU A 89 -6.93 14.87 -0.53
N GLN A 90 -7.64 14.09 -1.30
CA GLN A 90 -8.86 14.55 -1.90
C GLN A 90 -9.87 14.92 -0.82
N GLN A 91 -9.96 14.13 0.20
CA GLN A 91 -10.89 14.40 1.29
C GLN A 91 -10.49 15.62 2.10
N GLN A 92 -9.19 15.81 2.27
CA GLN A 92 -8.72 16.94 3.07
C GLN A 92 -8.76 18.24 2.30
N ASN A 93 -8.48 18.17 1.02
CA ASN A 93 -8.41 19.37 0.21
C ASN A 93 -9.43 19.39 -0.89
N ARG A 94 -10.62 19.04 -0.53
CA ARG A 94 -11.62 18.88 -1.56
C ARG A 94 -11.95 20.14 -2.29
N TYR A 95 -11.58 21.30 -1.77
CA TYR A 95 -11.84 22.50 -2.50
C TYR A 95 -10.64 22.97 -3.28
N ALA A 96 -9.52 22.29 -3.16
CA ALA A 96 -8.34 22.73 -3.86
C ALA A 96 -8.14 21.84 -5.04
N SER A 97 -8.07 22.37 -6.20
CA SER A 97 -7.74 21.62 -7.41
C SER A 97 -8.52 20.33 -7.58
N PRO A 98 -9.78 20.41 -7.55
CA PRO A 98 -10.57 19.19 -7.67
C PRO A 98 -10.36 18.46 -8.96
N GLY A 99 -10.13 19.16 -10.03
CA GLY A 99 -9.97 18.50 -11.29
C GLY A 99 -8.77 17.59 -11.31
N ASP A 100 -7.69 18.05 -10.75
CA ASP A 100 -6.48 17.28 -10.74
C ASP A 100 -6.64 16.00 -9.96
N SER A 101 -7.22 16.12 -8.83
CA SER A 101 -7.35 14.97 -7.98
C SER A 101 -8.17 13.91 -8.60
N MET A 102 -9.24 14.29 -9.19
CA MET A 102 -10.12 13.31 -9.71
C MET A 102 -9.54 12.56 -10.85
N GLU A 103 -8.78 13.20 -11.65
CA GLU A 103 -8.22 12.53 -12.76
C GLU A 103 -7.27 11.46 -12.37
N SER A 104 -6.50 11.69 -11.34
CA SER A 104 -5.54 10.70 -10.97
C SER A 104 -6.17 9.54 -10.27
N VAL A 105 -7.19 9.79 -9.52
CA VAL A 105 -7.72 8.77 -8.66
C VAL A 105 -8.59 7.75 -9.37
N VAL A 106 -9.41 8.22 -10.23
CA VAL A 106 -10.41 7.35 -10.82
C VAL A 106 -9.81 6.13 -11.52
N PRO A 107 -8.86 6.29 -12.39
CA PRO A 107 -8.35 5.10 -13.08
C PRO A 107 -7.72 4.12 -12.12
N VAL A 108 -7.08 4.63 -11.11
CA VAL A 108 -6.41 3.75 -10.17
C VAL A 108 -7.40 2.88 -9.45
N GLU A 109 -8.49 3.45 -9.06
CA GLU A 109 -9.47 2.67 -8.35
C GLU A 109 -10.05 1.58 -9.18
N GLU A 110 -10.28 1.86 -10.43
CA GLU A 110 -10.83 0.86 -11.28
C GLU A 110 -9.91 -0.30 -11.47
N ASP A 111 -8.64 -0.01 -11.58
CA ASP A 111 -7.68 -1.06 -11.77
C ASP A 111 -7.63 -2.01 -10.61
N LEU A 112 -7.80 -1.52 -9.44
CA LEU A 112 -7.67 -2.36 -8.28
C LEU A 112 -8.93 -3.16 -7.99
N GLU A 113 -9.97 -2.80 -8.60
CA GLU A 113 -11.17 -3.56 -8.45
C GLU A 113 -11.15 -4.75 -9.33
#